data_6b465f7b82bdee68e95e3ec3af387b9b
#
_entry.id   6b465f7b82bdee68e95e3ec3af387b9b
#
_cell.length_a   1.000
_cell.length_b   1.000
_cell.length_c   1.000
_cell.angle_alpha   90.00
_cell.angle_beta   90.00
_cell.angle_gamma   90.00
#
_symmetry.space_group_name_H-M   'P 1'
#
loop_
_entity.id
_entity.type
_entity.pdbx_description
1 polymer ?
#
loop_
_entity_poly.entity_id
_entity_poly.type
_entity_poly.pdbx_seq_one_letter_code
_entity_poly.pdbx_strand_id
1 'polypeptide(L)'
;QKVNVIHEALKDRVGSQQGKLSMRLIQPEFTVATSDGIRNGTKEMRYSLIGREVTNDTLSEHLSATGLEGLIAVVACDKPPVGTLAAILEHNRPAIIMSDGSIRPGVDSKTGESIDLITAYQLAGSADEKLKRRIAKEACPGFGSCGGMFTYNTMQSFIGVVGMQPLHMISPASQDTRRLKEFPIELVDY
;
A
#
# COMPACT_ATOMS: atom_id res chain seq x y z
N GLN A 1 4.48 0.24 -11.30
CA GLN A 1 5.55 -0.76 -11.46
C GLN A 1 5.14 -2.12 -10.91
N LYS A 2 4.78 -2.25 -9.61
CA LYS A 2 4.40 -3.54 -8.99
C LYS A 2 3.21 -4.20 -9.69
N VAL A 3 2.16 -3.43 -9.99
CA VAL A 3 0.98 -3.92 -10.72
C VAL A 3 1.34 -4.49 -12.09
N ASN A 4 2.25 -3.84 -12.82
CA ASN A 4 2.72 -4.35 -14.11
C ASN A 4 3.49 -5.66 -13.97
N VAL A 5 4.33 -5.80 -12.93
CA VAL A 5 5.04 -7.06 -12.68
C VAL A 5 4.08 -8.19 -12.36
N ILE A 6 3.05 -7.95 -11.53
CA ILE A 6 1.99 -8.90 -11.24
C ILE A 6 1.24 -9.30 -12.53
N HIS A 7 0.88 -8.32 -13.35
CA HIS A 7 0.15 -8.56 -14.59
C HIS A 7 0.94 -9.43 -15.57
N GLU A 8 2.23 -9.14 -15.77
CA GLU A 8 3.09 -9.96 -16.63
C GLU A 8 3.27 -11.38 -16.06
N ALA A 9 3.49 -11.52 -14.75
CA ALA A 9 3.58 -12.83 -14.11
C ALA A 9 2.30 -13.64 -14.25
N LEU A 10 1.12 -13.02 -14.13
CA LEU A 10 -0.16 -13.67 -14.38
C LEU A 10 -0.31 -14.11 -15.83
N LYS A 11 0.08 -13.29 -16.82
CA LYS A 11 0.06 -13.67 -18.22
C LYS A 11 0.92 -14.91 -18.49
N ASP A 12 2.11 -14.94 -17.92
CA ASP A 12 3.03 -16.08 -18.08
C ASP A 12 2.44 -17.36 -17.47
N ARG A 13 1.80 -17.28 -16.30
CA ARG A 13 1.12 -18.41 -15.65
C ARG A 13 -0.07 -18.91 -16.45
N VAL A 14 -0.93 -18.00 -16.90
CA VAL A 14 -2.07 -18.35 -17.76
C VAL A 14 -1.61 -18.97 -19.08
N GLY A 15 -0.58 -18.38 -19.71
CA GLY A 15 0.00 -18.91 -20.94
C GLY A 15 0.61 -20.30 -20.78
N SER A 16 1.26 -20.60 -19.66
CA SER A 16 1.83 -21.92 -19.38
C SER A 16 0.79 -23.01 -19.12
N GLN A 17 -0.45 -22.64 -18.82
CA GLN A 17 -1.58 -23.54 -18.57
C GLN A 17 -2.56 -23.61 -19.76
N GLN A 18 -2.10 -23.29 -20.96
CA GLN A 18 -2.93 -23.30 -22.17
C GLN A 18 -3.77 -24.59 -22.29
N GLY A 19 -5.08 -24.41 -22.33
CA GLY A 19 -6.07 -25.50 -22.43
C GLY A 19 -6.64 -26.00 -21.10
N LYS A 20 -6.14 -25.53 -19.93
CA LYS A 20 -6.67 -25.91 -18.61
C LYS A 20 -7.44 -24.78 -17.91
N LEU A 21 -7.09 -23.52 -18.16
CA LEU A 21 -7.73 -22.36 -17.57
C LEU A 21 -8.01 -21.32 -18.65
N SER A 22 -9.25 -20.85 -18.74
CA SER A 22 -9.60 -19.68 -19.52
C SER A 22 -9.73 -18.51 -18.55
N MET A 23 -8.74 -17.64 -18.52
CA MET A 23 -8.73 -16.45 -17.65
C MET A 23 -8.63 -15.18 -18.51
N ARG A 24 -9.46 -14.20 -18.17
CA ARG A 24 -9.36 -12.85 -18.70
C ARG A 24 -8.76 -11.95 -17.61
N LEU A 25 -7.57 -11.41 -17.87
CA LEU A 25 -6.91 -10.47 -16.98
C LEU A 25 -7.39 -9.06 -17.30
N ILE A 26 -7.81 -8.33 -16.27
CA ILE A 26 -8.15 -6.92 -16.36
C ILE A 26 -7.24 -6.20 -15.39
N GLN A 27 -6.52 -5.19 -15.89
CA GLN A 27 -5.70 -4.31 -15.08
C GLN A 27 -6.32 -2.91 -15.11
N PRO A 28 -7.22 -2.59 -14.19
CA PRO A 28 -7.69 -1.21 -14.09
C PRO A 28 -6.59 -0.34 -13.47
N GLU A 29 -6.29 0.76 -14.13
CA GLU A 29 -5.41 1.79 -13.61
C GLU A 29 -6.28 2.94 -13.10
N PHE A 30 -6.60 2.91 -11.81
CA PHE A 30 -7.29 4.03 -11.19
C PHE A 30 -6.76 4.30 -9.78
N THR A 31 -6.71 5.57 -9.45
CA THR A 31 -6.47 6.03 -8.08
C THR A 31 -7.80 6.39 -7.47
N VAL A 32 -8.28 5.57 -6.56
CA VAL A 32 -9.61 5.74 -5.98
C VAL A 32 -9.63 6.84 -4.93
N ALA A 33 -8.60 6.91 -4.10
CA ALA A 33 -8.54 7.89 -3.02
C ALA A 33 -7.14 8.45 -2.82
N THR A 34 -7.09 9.71 -2.39
CA THR A 34 -5.84 10.37 -2.05
C THR A 34 -5.32 9.89 -0.69
N SER A 35 -4.02 9.67 -0.60
CA SER A 35 -3.33 9.31 0.65
C SER A 35 -3.52 10.36 1.74
N ASP A 36 -3.72 9.92 2.97
CA ASP A 36 -3.75 10.80 4.15
C ASP A 36 -2.39 11.48 4.39
N GLY A 37 -1.30 10.90 3.94
CA GLY A 37 0.02 11.53 3.98
C GLY A 37 0.08 12.84 3.18
N ILE A 38 -0.66 12.94 2.08
CA ILE A 38 -0.76 14.18 1.29
C ILE A 38 -1.66 15.21 1.98
N ARG A 39 -2.70 14.75 2.69
CA ARG A 39 -3.68 15.62 3.37
C ARG A 39 -3.22 16.06 4.76
N ASN A 40 -2.25 15.35 5.34
CA ASN A 40 -1.81 15.57 6.70
C ASN A 40 -1.37 17.03 6.94
N GLY A 41 -1.83 17.61 8.04
CA GLY A 41 -1.58 19.02 8.35
C GLY A 41 -2.43 20.05 7.58
N THR A 42 -3.34 19.61 6.73
CA THR A 42 -4.27 20.46 5.98
C THR A 42 -5.72 20.26 6.45
N LYS A 43 -6.61 21.23 6.12
CA LYS A 43 -8.05 21.10 6.40
C LYS A 43 -8.71 19.96 5.60
N GLU A 44 -8.08 19.49 4.54
CA GLU A 44 -8.56 18.39 3.69
C GLU A 44 -8.44 17.03 4.37
N MET A 45 -7.78 16.93 5.54
CA MET A 45 -7.77 15.74 6.37
C MET A 45 -9.17 15.28 6.79
N ARG A 46 -10.16 16.17 6.79
CA ARG A 46 -11.60 15.83 6.99
C ARG A 46 -12.15 14.83 5.98
N TYR A 47 -11.52 14.67 4.81
CA TYR A 47 -11.91 13.70 3.78
C TYR A 47 -11.27 12.32 3.98
N SER A 48 -10.51 12.09 5.04
CA SER A 48 -9.80 10.84 5.29
C SER A 48 -10.76 9.65 5.35
N LEU A 49 -11.78 9.70 6.20
CA LEU A 49 -12.78 8.62 6.32
C LEU A 49 -13.59 8.43 5.05
N ILE A 50 -13.94 9.52 4.38
CA ILE A 50 -14.63 9.48 3.09
C ILE A 50 -13.80 8.70 2.07
N GLY A 51 -12.48 8.87 2.06
CA GLY A 51 -11.59 8.12 1.17
C GLY A 51 -11.65 6.60 1.37
N ARG A 52 -11.91 6.12 2.58
CA ARG A 52 -12.15 4.71 2.87
C ARG A 52 -13.42 4.21 2.20
N GLU A 53 -14.52 4.91 2.38
CA GLU A 53 -15.82 4.55 1.80
C GLU A 53 -15.76 4.59 0.27
N VAL A 54 -15.19 5.66 -0.31
CA VAL A 54 -15.01 5.77 -1.77
C VAL A 54 -14.18 4.61 -2.32
N THR A 55 -13.16 4.14 -1.60
CA THR A 55 -12.39 2.97 -2.02
C THR A 55 -13.26 1.72 -2.03
N ASN A 56 -14.04 1.49 -0.98
CA ASN A 56 -14.97 0.36 -0.90
C ASN A 56 -15.98 0.41 -2.05
N ASP A 57 -16.70 1.52 -2.19
CA ASP A 57 -17.77 1.68 -3.18
C ASP A 57 -17.27 1.49 -4.61
N THR A 58 -16.11 2.11 -4.94
CA THR A 58 -15.55 2.01 -6.28
C THR A 58 -15.12 0.58 -6.62
N LEU A 59 -14.47 -0.12 -5.67
CA LEU A 59 -14.10 -1.52 -5.88
C LEU A 59 -15.32 -2.43 -5.96
N SER A 60 -16.32 -2.22 -5.12
CA SER A 60 -17.58 -2.97 -5.12
C SER A 60 -18.32 -2.81 -6.43
N GLU A 61 -18.46 -1.58 -6.92
CA GLU A 61 -19.03 -1.31 -8.24
C GLU A 61 -18.26 -2.04 -9.34
N HIS A 62 -16.93 -1.92 -9.32
CA HIS A 62 -16.08 -2.52 -10.35
C HIS A 62 -16.15 -4.05 -10.35
N LEU A 63 -16.08 -4.68 -9.18
CA LEU A 63 -16.22 -6.14 -9.03
C LEU A 63 -17.57 -6.64 -9.53
N SER A 64 -18.64 -5.89 -9.23
CA SER A 64 -20.00 -6.23 -9.65
C SER A 64 -20.20 -6.05 -11.15
N ALA A 65 -19.83 -4.90 -11.69
CA ALA A 65 -20.09 -4.53 -13.07
C ALA A 65 -19.28 -5.36 -14.07
N THR A 66 -18.06 -5.75 -13.71
CA THR A 66 -17.16 -6.49 -14.59
C THR A 66 -17.26 -8.01 -14.46
N GLY A 67 -17.94 -8.50 -13.42
CA GLY A 67 -18.06 -9.93 -13.14
C GLY A 67 -16.71 -10.59 -12.80
N LEU A 68 -15.77 -9.85 -12.21
CA LEU A 68 -14.48 -10.39 -11.81
C LEU A 68 -14.65 -11.46 -10.74
N GLU A 69 -13.98 -12.59 -10.94
CA GLU A 69 -14.03 -13.75 -10.04
C GLU A 69 -12.93 -13.74 -8.99
N GLY A 70 -11.92 -12.90 -9.13
CA GLY A 70 -10.82 -12.74 -8.18
C GLY A 70 -10.14 -11.39 -8.28
N LEU A 71 -9.40 -11.02 -7.24
CA LEU A 71 -8.72 -9.73 -7.13
C LEU A 71 -7.33 -9.86 -6.53
N ILE A 72 -6.33 -9.28 -7.18
CA ILE A 72 -5.04 -8.97 -6.57
C ILE A 72 -4.96 -7.45 -6.43
N ALA A 73 -4.93 -6.97 -5.20
CA ALA A 73 -4.88 -5.54 -4.89
C ALA A 73 -3.51 -5.12 -4.37
N VAL A 74 -2.95 -4.04 -4.91
CA VAL A 74 -1.77 -3.37 -4.34
C VAL A 74 -2.23 -2.11 -3.64
N VAL A 75 -2.02 -2.04 -2.33
CA VAL A 75 -2.54 -0.96 -1.48
C VAL A 75 -1.45 -0.25 -0.70
N ALA A 76 -1.65 1.04 -0.49
CA ALA A 76 -0.77 1.89 0.30
C ALA A 76 -1.60 2.79 1.22
N CYS A 77 -0.92 3.45 2.18
CA CYS A 77 -1.55 4.34 3.15
C CYS A 77 -2.52 3.61 4.10
N ASP A 78 -3.36 4.35 4.84
CA ASP A 78 -4.15 3.80 5.94
C ASP A 78 -5.61 3.48 5.58
N LYS A 79 -6.23 4.22 4.68
CA LYS A 79 -7.64 4.02 4.32
C LYS A 79 -7.86 3.05 3.15
N PRO A 80 -7.05 3.05 2.08
CA PRO A 80 -7.21 2.11 0.98
C PRO A 80 -7.14 0.63 1.39
N PRO A 81 -6.25 0.18 2.29
CA PRO A 81 -6.27 -1.22 2.75
C PRO A 81 -7.59 -1.62 3.39
N VAL A 82 -8.17 -0.72 4.21
CA VAL A 82 -9.45 -0.98 4.90
C VAL A 82 -10.61 -1.02 3.90
N GLY A 83 -10.69 -0.04 3.00
CA GLY A 83 -11.74 0.00 1.98
C GLY A 83 -11.66 -1.19 1.02
N THR A 84 -10.45 -1.58 0.62
CA THR A 84 -10.22 -2.75 -0.24
C THR A 84 -10.64 -4.05 0.46
N LEU A 85 -10.26 -4.22 1.73
CA LEU A 85 -10.66 -5.39 2.50
C LEU A 85 -12.18 -5.46 2.68
N ALA A 86 -12.84 -4.33 2.93
CA ALA A 86 -14.29 -4.27 3.05
C ALA A 86 -14.98 -4.73 1.75
N ALA A 87 -14.57 -4.22 0.59
CA ALA A 87 -15.09 -4.63 -0.71
C ALA A 87 -14.89 -6.14 -0.97
N ILE A 88 -13.71 -6.68 -0.65
CA ILE A 88 -13.43 -8.10 -0.82
C ILE A 88 -14.35 -8.96 0.04
N LEU A 89 -14.53 -8.59 1.31
CA LEU A 89 -15.39 -9.32 2.25
C LEU A 89 -16.86 -9.23 1.86
N GLU A 90 -17.32 -8.08 1.39
CA GLU A 90 -18.69 -7.86 0.93
C GLU A 90 -19.03 -8.74 -0.27
N HIS A 91 -18.12 -8.84 -1.22
CA HIS A 91 -18.32 -9.64 -2.44
C HIS A 91 -17.92 -11.11 -2.30
N ASN A 92 -17.24 -11.47 -1.21
CA ASN A 92 -16.77 -12.83 -0.93
C ASN A 92 -16.07 -13.49 -2.14
N ARG A 93 -15.14 -12.76 -2.76
CA ARG A 93 -14.35 -13.23 -3.89
C ARG A 93 -12.96 -13.67 -3.44
N PRO A 94 -12.35 -14.68 -4.08
CA PRO A 94 -10.93 -14.97 -3.89
C PRO A 94 -10.11 -13.71 -4.10
N ALA A 95 -9.30 -13.36 -3.12
CA ALA A 95 -8.51 -12.15 -3.22
C ALA A 95 -7.24 -12.23 -2.40
N ILE A 96 -6.24 -11.48 -2.84
CA ILE A 96 -5.00 -11.26 -2.10
C ILE A 96 -4.66 -9.78 -2.12
N ILE A 97 -4.15 -9.27 -1.01
CA ILE A 97 -3.79 -7.87 -0.84
C ILE A 97 -2.29 -7.75 -0.64
N MET A 98 -1.61 -7.08 -1.53
CA MET A 98 -0.21 -6.73 -1.37
C MET A 98 -0.08 -5.31 -0.83
N SER A 99 0.49 -5.17 0.36
CA SER A 99 0.85 -3.86 0.89
C SER A 99 2.03 -3.26 0.14
N ASP A 100 1.99 -1.95 -0.13
CA ASP A 100 3.07 -1.25 -0.85
C ASP A 100 4.38 -1.20 -0.07
N GLY A 101 4.35 -1.23 1.24
CA GLY A 101 5.50 -1.19 2.13
C GLY A 101 5.74 0.18 2.77
N SER A 102 6.43 0.18 3.89
CA SER A 102 6.76 1.38 4.66
C SER A 102 7.88 2.18 4.02
N ILE A 103 7.87 3.50 4.23
CA ILE A 103 8.97 4.37 3.85
C ILE A 103 10.18 4.10 4.75
N ARG A 104 11.39 4.17 4.19
CA ARG A 104 12.62 4.03 4.96
C ARG A 104 12.90 5.29 5.80
N PRO A 105 13.53 5.13 6.96
CA PRO A 105 14.08 6.27 7.69
C PRO A 105 15.17 6.95 6.86
N GLY A 106 15.37 8.23 7.13
CA GLY A 106 16.45 9.02 6.57
C GLY A 106 17.64 9.13 7.51
N VAL A 107 18.55 10.04 7.19
CA VAL A 107 19.73 10.33 7.98
C VAL A 107 19.86 11.84 8.14
N ASP A 108 20.04 12.31 9.36
CA ASP A 108 20.36 13.72 9.63
C ASP A 108 21.74 14.06 9.04
N SER A 109 21.76 14.95 8.07
CA SER A 109 22.99 15.36 7.37
C SER A 109 24.04 16.01 8.27
N LYS A 110 23.68 16.47 9.48
CA LYS A 110 24.59 17.08 10.45
C LYS A 110 25.14 16.11 11.47
N THR A 111 24.33 15.18 11.95
CA THR A 111 24.72 14.26 13.03
C THR A 111 25.08 12.88 12.52
N GLY A 112 24.61 12.50 11.33
CA GLY A 112 24.74 11.14 10.81
C GLY A 112 23.77 10.15 11.46
N GLU A 113 22.90 10.58 12.34
CA GLU A 113 21.93 9.72 13.00
C GLU A 113 20.75 9.37 12.11
N SER A 114 20.21 8.16 12.31
CA SER A 114 18.98 7.75 11.66
C SER A 114 17.80 8.54 12.22
N ILE A 115 17.01 9.11 11.33
CA ILE A 115 15.82 9.91 11.65
C ILE A 115 14.62 9.44 10.86
N ASP A 116 13.46 9.52 11.46
CA ASP A 116 12.21 9.06 10.85
C ASP A 116 11.06 10.04 11.07
N LEU A 117 9.85 9.62 10.71
CA LEU A 117 8.64 10.40 10.91
C LEU A 117 8.40 10.77 12.38
N ILE A 118 8.76 9.89 13.33
CA ILE A 118 8.59 10.16 14.77
C ILE A 118 9.55 11.27 15.20
N THR A 119 10.78 11.23 14.73
CA THR A 119 11.76 12.30 14.96
C THR A 119 11.23 13.65 14.46
N ALA A 120 10.64 13.69 13.28
CA ALA A 120 10.02 14.89 12.72
C ALA A 120 8.86 15.41 13.59
N TYR A 121 8.01 14.52 14.09
CA TYR A 121 6.90 14.88 14.99
C TYR A 121 7.38 15.40 16.33
N GLN A 122 8.38 14.77 16.94
CA GLN A 122 8.97 15.22 18.21
C GLN A 122 9.52 16.64 18.11
N LEU A 123 10.08 16.99 16.96
CA LEU A 123 10.66 18.30 16.71
C LEU A 123 9.66 19.34 16.18
N ALA A 124 8.42 18.96 15.91
CA ALA A 124 7.40 19.87 15.37
C ALA A 124 7.16 21.09 16.27
N GLY A 125 7.28 20.92 17.60
CA GLY A 125 7.17 22.01 18.59
C GLY A 125 8.45 22.78 18.86
N SER A 126 9.58 22.46 18.22
CA SER A 126 10.85 23.15 18.41
C SER A 126 10.78 24.61 17.94
N ALA A 127 11.44 25.52 18.68
CA ALA A 127 11.60 26.91 18.28
C ALA A 127 12.64 27.09 17.15
N ASP A 128 13.50 26.09 16.90
CA ASP A 128 14.50 26.12 15.82
C ASP A 128 13.88 25.75 14.48
N GLU A 129 13.44 26.75 13.75
CA GLU A 129 12.85 26.59 12.42
C GLU A 129 13.81 25.97 11.39
N LYS A 130 15.12 26.18 11.53
CA LYS A 130 16.11 25.58 10.60
C LYS A 130 16.23 24.09 10.85
N LEU A 131 16.25 23.69 12.13
CA LEU A 131 16.24 22.27 12.53
C LEU A 131 14.98 21.59 12.02
N LYS A 132 13.80 22.15 12.30
CA LYS A 132 12.51 21.59 11.85
C LYS A 132 12.49 21.34 10.35
N ARG A 133 12.85 22.36 9.56
CA ARG A 133 12.86 22.25 8.08
C ARG A 133 13.83 21.19 7.58
N ARG A 134 15.01 21.09 8.20
CA ARG A 134 16.00 20.08 7.84
C ARG A 134 15.46 18.69 8.12
N ILE A 135 15.02 18.43 9.34
CA ILE A 135 14.51 17.11 9.74
C ILE A 135 13.28 16.73 8.94
N ALA A 136 12.33 17.64 8.72
CA ALA A 136 11.17 17.37 7.87
C ALA A 136 11.53 16.96 6.43
N LYS A 137 12.62 17.50 5.90
CA LYS A 137 13.12 17.15 4.55
C LYS A 137 13.86 15.81 4.51
N GLU A 138 14.57 15.47 5.58
CA GLU A 138 15.52 14.37 5.61
C GLU A 138 14.96 13.09 6.26
N ALA A 139 13.91 13.20 7.09
CA ALA A 139 13.40 12.10 7.90
C ALA A 139 12.79 10.93 7.09
N CYS A 140 12.19 11.20 5.93
CA CYS A 140 11.49 10.20 5.13
C CYS A 140 11.83 10.35 3.64
N PRO A 141 13.04 10.00 3.22
CA PRO A 141 13.45 10.14 1.82
C PRO A 141 12.83 9.05 0.94
N GLY A 142 12.40 9.44 -0.26
CA GLY A 142 11.88 8.51 -1.25
C GLY A 142 10.38 8.29 -1.18
N PHE A 143 9.93 7.05 -1.27
CA PHE A 143 8.51 6.70 -1.29
C PHE A 143 8.20 5.52 -0.38
N GLY A 144 6.94 5.42 0.03
CA GLY A 144 6.42 4.38 0.91
C GLY A 144 5.31 4.90 1.81
N SER A 145 4.61 4.00 2.46
CA SER A 145 3.63 4.32 3.48
C SER A 145 4.30 4.65 4.81
N CYS A 146 3.54 5.04 5.82
CA CYS A 146 4.10 5.43 7.13
C CYS A 146 5.05 4.37 7.69
N GLY A 147 6.20 4.80 8.21
CA GLY A 147 7.21 3.91 8.79
C GLY A 147 6.90 3.44 10.21
N GLY A 148 6.01 4.13 10.94
CA GLY A 148 5.59 3.75 12.29
C GLY A 148 4.41 2.79 12.32
N MET A 149 4.13 2.19 13.49
CA MET A 149 2.95 1.34 13.71
C MET A 149 1.70 2.21 13.87
N PHE A 150 1.36 2.92 12.81
CA PHE A 150 0.11 3.65 12.66
C PHE A 150 -0.94 2.78 11.96
N THR A 151 -2.02 3.38 11.47
CA THR A 151 -3.12 2.63 10.85
C THR A 151 -2.66 1.76 9.69
N TYR A 152 -1.76 2.25 8.82
CA TYR A 152 -1.26 1.46 7.69
C TYR A 152 -0.59 0.16 8.14
N ASN A 153 0.43 0.22 9.01
CA ASN A 153 1.14 -0.98 9.44
C ASN A 153 0.28 -1.89 10.30
N THR A 154 -0.66 -1.33 11.09
CA THR A 154 -1.66 -2.09 11.84
C THR A 154 -2.57 -2.87 10.89
N MET A 155 -3.10 -2.24 9.85
CA MET A 155 -3.95 -2.90 8.86
C MET A 155 -3.19 -3.91 8.02
N GLN A 156 -1.93 -3.62 7.69
CA GLN A 156 -1.07 -4.56 6.99
C GLN A 156 -0.85 -5.84 7.81
N SER A 157 -0.60 -5.68 9.11
CA SER A 157 -0.47 -6.82 10.03
C SER A 157 -1.78 -7.61 10.14
N PHE A 158 -2.92 -6.92 10.26
CA PHE A 158 -4.24 -7.54 10.28
C PHE A 158 -4.53 -8.34 9.00
N ILE A 159 -4.27 -7.77 7.83
CA ILE A 159 -4.42 -8.44 6.53
C ILE A 159 -3.58 -9.71 6.45
N GLY A 160 -2.35 -9.68 6.97
CA GLY A 160 -1.51 -10.88 7.06
C GLY A 160 -2.07 -11.93 8.01
N VAL A 161 -2.55 -11.52 9.20
CA VAL A 161 -3.11 -12.45 10.20
C VAL A 161 -4.39 -13.15 9.70
N VAL A 162 -5.23 -12.45 8.94
CA VAL A 162 -6.44 -13.05 8.34
C VAL A 162 -6.16 -13.83 7.05
N GLY A 163 -4.89 -13.99 6.66
CA GLY A 163 -4.49 -14.82 5.52
C GLY A 163 -4.64 -14.17 4.15
N MET A 164 -4.87 -12.85 4.08
CA MET A 164 -5.02 -12.12 2.83
C MET A 164 -3.69 -11.61 2.25
N GLN A 165 -2.59 -11.86 2.92
CA GLN A 165 -1.23 -11.56 2.50
C GLN A 165 -0.25 -12.52 3.18
N PRO A 166 0.79 -13.03 2.49
CA PRO A 166 1.86 -13.79 3.14
C PRO A 166 2.57 -12.94 4.20
N LEU A 167 2.79 -13.54 5.40
CA LEU A 167 3.32 -12.80 6.56
C LEU A 167 4.71 -12.20 6.32
N HIS A 168 5.57 -12.87 5.56
CA HIS A 168 6.91 -12.38 5.26
C HIS A 168 6.92 -11.15 4.35
N MET A 169 5.81 -10.86 3.68
CA MET A 169 5.65 -9.66 2.85
C MET A 169 5.31 -8.40 3.67
N ILE A 170 5.08 -8.52 4.97
CA ILE A 170 4.69 -7.37 5.81
C ILE A 170 5.89 -6.43 6.06
N SER A 171 7.02 -6.97 6.50
CA SER A 171 8.13 -6.18 7.03
C SER A 171 8.97 -5.37 6.03
N PRO A 172 9.24 -5.82 4.79
CA PRO A 172 10.13 -5.09 3.90
C PRO A 172 9.60 -3.71 3.51
N ALA A 173 10.51 -2.73 3.49
CA ALA A 173 10.20 -1.38 3.06
C ALA A 173 9.75 -1.32 1.59
N SER A 174 9.04 -0.26 1.21
CA SER A 174 8.54 -0.05 -0.15
C SER A 174 9.65 -0.05 -1.22
N GLN A 175 10.84 0.41 -0.84
CA GLN A 175 12.03 0.47 -1.70
C GLN A 175 12.88 -0.82 -1.67
N ASP A 176 12.48 -1.83 -0.93
CA ASP A 176 13.19 -3.12 -0.90
C ASP A 176 13.05 -3.83 -2.25
N THR A 177 14.15 -4.40 -2.75
CA THR A 177 14.18 -5.10 -4.05
C THR A 177 13.19 -6.26 -4.09
N ARG A 178 13.06 -6.99 -2.98
CA ARG A 178 12.08 -8.08 -2.86
C ARG A 178 10.66 -7.56 -3.10
N ARG A 179 10.29 -6.45 -2.48
CA ARG A 179 8.97 -5.84 -2.64
C ARG A 179 8.72 -5.28 -4.05
N LEU A 180 9.76 -4.84 -4.72
CA LEU A 180 9.65 -4.27 -6.07
C LEU A 180 9.59 -5.32 -7.17
N LYS A 181 10.22 -6.48 -6.98
CA LYS A 181 10.43 -7.47 -8.03
C LYS A 181 10.00 -8.89 -7.66
N GLU A 182 10.32 -9.35 -6.44
CA GLU A 182 10.13 -10.76 -6.07
C GLU A 182 8.71 -11.02 -5.56
N PHE A 183 8.23 -10.25 -4.58
CA PHE A 183 6.89 -10.42 -4.02
C PHE A 183 5.75 -10.32 -5.03
N PRO A 184 5.78 -9.38 -6.03
CA PRO A 184 4.76 -9.36 -7.06
C PRO A 184 4.66 -10.64 -7.86
N ILE A 185 5.78 -11.35 -8.06
CA ILE A 185 5.81 -12.63 -8.78
C ILE A 185 5.32 -13.76 -7.85
N GLU A 186 5.84 -13.82 -6.62
CA GLU A 186 5.45 -14.82 -5.63
C GLU A 186 3.95 -14.76 -5.31
N LEU A 187 3.38 -13.57 -5.29
CA LEU A 187 1.96 -13.35 -5.01
C LEU A 187 1.03 -14.06 -6.02
N VAL A 188 1.50 -14.27 -7.23
CA VAL A 188 0.73 -14.97 -8.29
C VAL A 188 0.65 -16.47 -8.02
N ASP A 189 1.58 -17.01 -7.25
CA ASP A 189 1.64 -18.43 -6.88
C ASP A 189 0.97 -18.72 -5.51
N TYR A 190 0.59 -17.68 -4.77
CA TYR A 190 -0.03 -17.79 -3.45
C TYR A 190 -1.54 -18.06 -3.53
#